data_df98c002fac37c39d3dde85e1c41fe82
#
_entry.id   df98c002fac37c39d3dde85e1c41fe82
#
_cell.length_a   1.000
_cell.length_b   1.000
_cell.length_c   1.000
_cell.angle_alpha   90.00
_cell.angle_beta   90.00
_cell.angle_gamma   90.00
#
_symmetry.space_group_name_H-M   'P 1'
#
loop_
_entity.id
_entity.type
_entity.pdbx_description
1 polymer ?
#
loop_
_entity_poly.entity_id
_entity_poly.type
_entity_poly.pdbx_seq_one_letter_code
_entity_poly.pdbx_strand_id
1 'polypeptide(L)'
;MHGLVIKNTGSWYQVKTDDGQFIECKIKGNFRLKGIRSTNPIAVGDRVQIITNQEGTAFINEIEDRKNYIIRRSSNLSKQSHILAANLDQCMLVVTVNYPETSTIFIDRFLASAEAYRVPVKLVFNKVDVYNEEELHYLDALINLYTHIGYPCFKVSAKNGDGIDEIKKALEGKITLFSGHSGVGKSTLINAILPGIETKTGEISTYHNKGMHTTTFSEMFPVDGDGYIIDTPAVSYTHLR
;
A
#
# COMPACT_ATOMS: atom_id res chain seq x y z
N MET A 1 -2.70 14.11 -22.49
CA MET A 1 -3.57 14.05 -21.30
C MET A 1 -2.73 13.60 -20.12
N HIS A 2 -3.01 14.10 -18.92
CA HIS A 2 -2.35 13.67 -17.70
C HIS A 2 -3.32 12.87 -16.82
N GLY A 3 -2.80 11.96 -16.00
CA GLY A 3 -3.63 11.17 -15.11
C GLY A 3 -2.84 10.38 -14.08
N LEU A 4 -3.58 9.76 -13.16
CA LEU A 4 -3.08 8.95 -12.05
C LEU A 4 -3.27 7.46 -12.38
N VAL A 5 -2.22 6.67 -12.26
CA VAL A 5 -2.29 5.21 -12.40
C VAL A 5 -2.97 4.62 -11.17
N ILE A 6 -4.17 4.07 -11.34
CA ILE A 6 -4.96 3.51 -10.24
C ILE A 6 -4.97 1.98 -10.21
N LYS A 7 -4.62 1.32 -11.30
CA LYS A 7 -4.53 -0.15 -11.40
C LYS A 7 -3.45 -0.58 -12.35
N ASN A 8 -2.76 -1.66 -11.98
CA ASN A 8 -1.72 -2.29 -12.79
C ASN A 8 -2.00 -3.79 -12.86
N THR A 9 -2.16 -4.32 -14.08
CA THR A 9 -2.38 -5.76 -14.34
C THR A 9 -1.17 -6.41 -15.01
N GLY A 10 -0.01 -5.75 -14.96
CA GLY A 10 1.24 -6.20 -15.59
C GLY A 10 1.36 -5.79 -17.05
N SER A 11 0.34 -5.99 -17.87
CA SER A 11 0.33 -5.62 -19.30
C SER A 11 -0.49 -4.37 -19.59
N TRP A 12 -1.43 -4.04 -18.73
CA TRP A 12 -2.33 -2.91 -18.84
C TRP A 12 -2.36 -2.08 -17.56
N TYR A 13 -2.60 -0.80 -17.73
CA TYR A 13 -2.72 0.19 -16.68
C TYR A 13 -4.03 0.91 -16.82
N GLN A 14 -4.81 0.98 -15.75
CA GLN A 14 -5.95 1.86 -15.70
C GLN A 14 -5.50 3.20 -15.12
N VAL A 15 -5.77 4.26 -15.88
CA VAL A 15 -5.41 5.62 -15.51
C VAL A 15 -6.68 6.46 -15.37
N LYS A 16 -6.81 7.12 -14.22
CA LYS A 16 -7.81 8.16 -14.00
C LYS A 16 -7.22 9.48 -14.47
N THR A 17 -7.77 10.06 -15.52
CA THR A 17 -7.33 11.34 -16.09
C THR A 17 -7.74 12.51 -15.18
N ASP A 18 -7.15 13.68 -15.38
CA ASP A 18 -7.45 14.87 -14.57
C ASP A 18 -8.87 15.40 -14.77
N ASP A 19 -9.51 15.06 -15.91
CA ASP A 19 -10.93 15.32 -16.19
C ASP A 19 -11.86 14.21 -15.66
N GLY A 20 -11.32 13.22 -14.92
CA GLY A 20 -12.08 12.18 -14.22
C GLY A 20 -12.42 10.94 -15.05
N GLN A 21 -11.96 10.82 -16.28
CA GLN A 21 -12.19 9.64 -17.12
C GLN A 21 -11.25 8.49 -16.72
N PHE A 22 -11.69 7.24 -16.95
CA PHE A 22 -10.90 6.03 -16.76
C PHE A 22 -10.48 5.48 -18.10
N ILE A 23 -9.18 5.40 -18.35
CA ILE A 23 -8.61 4.95 -19.62
C ILE A 23 -7.68 3.77 -19.40
N GLU A 24 -7.89 2.70 -20.17
CA GLU A 24 -6.98 1.56 -20.21
C GLU A 24 -5.79 1.88 -21.13
N CYS A 25 -4.59 1.80 -20.59
CA CYS A 25 -3.37 2.18 -21.27
C CYS A 25 -2.37 1.03 -21.34
N LYS A 26 -1.56 1.02 -22.40
CA LYS A 26 -0.34 0.21 -22.52
C LYS A 26 0.90 1.07 -22.34
N ILE A 27 2.05 0.42 -22.12
CA ILE A 27 3.34 1.11 -22.21
C ILE A 27 3.81 1.12 -23.67
N LYS A 28 4.34 2.25 -24.14
CA LYS A 28 4.98 2.32 -25.44
C LYS A 28 6.31 1.57 -25.41
N GLY A 29 6.56 0.69 -26.40
CA GLY A 29 7.58 -0.36 -26.39
C GLY A 29 9.04 0.01 -26.10
N ASN A 30 9.43 1.29 -26.09
CA ASN A 30 10.79 1.76 -25.77
C ASN A 30 10.88 2.54 -24.44
N PHE A 31 9.91 2.33 -23.54
CA PHE A 31 9.85 3.05 -22.28
C PHE A 31 10.94 2.55 -21.31
N ARG A 32 12.03 3.30 -21.19
CA ARG A 32 13.11 3.03 -20.22
C ARG A 32 13.19 4.21 -19.25
N LEU A 33 12.84 3.99 -18.01
CA LEU A 33 13.17 4.94 -16.95
C LEU A 33 14.67 5.01 -16.77
N LYS A 34 15.26 6.19 -16.91
CA LYS A 34 16.67 6.44 -16.59
C LYS A 34 16.92 6.05 -15.13
N GLY A 35 17.76 5.02 -14.92
CA GLY A 35 18.26 4.63 -13.59
C GLY A 35 17.46 3.55 -12.84
N ILE A 36 16.29 3.11 -13.28
CA ILE A 36 15.52 2.05 -12.62
C ILE A 36 15.54 0.78 -13.47
N ARG A 37 16.25 -0.26 -12.99
CA ARG A 37 16.21 -1.60 -13.57
C ARG A 37 15.01 -2.36 -12.97
N SER A 38 13.81 -2.03 -13.41
CA SER A 38 12.59 -2.74 -13.05
C SER A 38 11.97 -3.39 -14.27
N THR A 39 11.41 -4.59 -14.10
CA THR A 39 10.62 -5.25 -15.14
C THR A 39 9.29 -4.54 -15.40
N ASN A 40 8.80 -3.78 -14.42
CA ASN A 40 7.60 -2.97 -14.53
C ASN A 40 7.91 -1.55 -14.02
N PRO A 41 8.15 -0.60 -14.94
CA PRO A 41 8.59 0.74 -14.57
C PRO A 41 7.47 1.61 -13.98
N ILE A 42 6.19 1.25 -14.19
CA ILE A 42 5.03 2.02 -13.75
C ILE A 42 4.40 1.36 -12.55
N ALA A 43 4.16 2.14 -11.50
CA ALA A 43 3.51 1.72 -10.28
C ALA A 43 2.15 2.40 -10.11
N VAL A 44 1.29 1.83 -9.29
CA VAL A 44 0.07 2.48 -8.80
C VAL A 44 0.47 3.73 -8.01
N GLY A 45 -0.22 4.85 -8.26
CA GLY A 45 0.13 6.17 -7.72
C GLY A 45 1.04 7.01 -8.61
N ASP A 46 1.56 6.48 -9.72
CA ASP A 46 2.30 7.31 -10.68
C ASP A 46 1.39 8.30 -11.39
N ARG A 47 1.90 9.53 -11.52
CA ARG A 47 1.35 10.51 -12.44
C ARG A 47 1.97 10.29 -13.81
N VAL A 48 1.14 10.21 -14.86
CA VAL A 48 1.57 9.83 -16.19
C VAL A 48 0.98 10.73 -17.26
N GLN A 49 1.71 10.88 -18.36
CA GLN A 49 1.20 11.46 -19.59
C GLN A 49 0.73 10.34 -20.52
N ILE A 50 -0.47 10.53 -21.08
CA ILE A 50 -1.13 9.58 -22.00
C ILE A 50 -1.23 10.20 -23.39
N ILE A 51 -0.95 9.40 -24.39
CA ILE A 51 -1.20 9.69 -25.81
C ILE A 51 -2.10 8.63 -26.40
N THR A 52 -2.99 9.03 -27.30
CA THR A 52 -3.86 8.11 -28.03
C THR A 52 -3.35 8.00 -29.47
N ASN A 53 -3.28 6.79 -30.02
CA ASN A 53 -2.96 6.59 -31.44
C ASN A 53 -4.19 6.80 -32.33
N GLN A 54 -4.00 6.71 -33.63
CA GLN A 54 -5.08 6.89 -34.61
C GLN A 54 -6.18 5.81 -34.52
N GLU A 55 -5.87 4.67 -33.94
CA GLU A 55 -6.79 3.55 -33.74
C GLU A 55 -7.52 3.62 -32.38
N GLY A 56 -7.33 4.70 -31.62
CA GLY A 56 -7.97 4.89 -30.31
C GLY A 56 -7.31 4.17 -29.14
N THR A 57 -6.18 3.46 -29.36
CA THR A 57 -5.44 2.82 -28.27
C THR A 57 -4.62 3.85 -27.50
N ALA A 58 -4.76 3.85 -26.16
CA ALA A 58 -4.04 4.74 -25.29
C ALA A 58 -2.70 4.15 -24.82
N PHE A 59 -1.68 4.99 -24.79
CA PHE A 59 -0.33 4.62 -24.35
C PHE A 59 0.19 5.59 -23.32
N ILE A 60 0.83 5.06 -22.27
CA ILE A 60 1.62 5.86 -21.36
C ILE A 60 2.93 6.24 -22.06
N ASN A 61 3.17 7.53 -22.19
CA ASN A 61 4.29 8.12 -22.90
C ASN A 61 5.40 8.58 -21.94
N GLU A 62 5.01 9.05 -20.75
CA GLU A 62 5.91 9.61 -19.77
C GLU A 62 5.40 9.36 -18.35
N ILE A 63 6.33 9.21 -17.39
CA ILE A 63 6.05 9.21 -15.95
C ILE A 63 6.61 10.50 -15.39
N GLU A 64 5.79 11.23 -14.63
CA GLU A 64 6.22 12.42 -13.91
C GLU A 64 7.15 12.05 -12.75
N ASP A 65 7.96 13.00 -12.30
CA ASP A 65 8.88 12.80 -11.17
C ASP A 65 8.11 12.37 -9.91
N ARG A 66 8.57 11.29 -9.29
CA ARG A 66 7.98 10.76 -8.07
C ARG A 66 8.45 11.54 -6.86
N LYS A 67 7.52 11.97 -5.99
CA LYS A 67 7.90 12.55 -4.69
C LYS A 67 8.48 11.50 -3.74
N ASN A 68 7.97 10.27 -3.81
CA ASN A 68 8.42 9.11 -3.05
C ASN A 68 7.89 7.81 -3.66
N TYR A 69 8.34 6.67 -3.15
CA TYR A 69 7.86 5.35 -3.55
C TYR A 69 8.24 4.30 -2.51
N ILE A 70 7.57 3.15 -2.52
CA ILE A 70 7.97 1.97 -1.74
C ILE A 70 8.35 0.83 -2.68
N ILE A 71 9.46 0.16 -2.38
CA ILE A 71 9.94 -0.99 -3.14
C ILE A 71 9.78 -2.30 -2.36
N ARG A 72 9.55 -3.38 -3.10
CA ARG A 72 9.73 -4.74 -2.62
C ARG A 72 10.95 -5.33 -3.30
N ARG A 73 11.91 -5.81 -2.52
CA ARG A 73 13.02 -6.60 -3.09
C ARG A 73 12.52 -7.98 -3.49
N SER A 74 12.94 -8.46 -4.65
CA SER A 74 12.68 -9.84 -5.04
C SER A 74 13.44 -10.80 -4.11
N SER A 75 12.77 -11.87 -3.67
CA SER A 75 13.39 -12.93 -2.85
C SER A 75 14.42 -13.76 -3.64
N ASN A 76 14.37 -13.73 -4.95
CA ASN A 76 15.35 -14.36 -5.81
C ASN A 76 16.55 -13.43 -6.02
N LEU A 77 17.75 -14.00 -6.20
CA LEU A 77 19.04 -13.35 -6.45
C LEU A 77 19.05 -12.35 -7.62
N SER A 78 17.94 -12.11 -8.29
CA SER A 78 17.79 -11.06 -9.30
C SER A 78 17.85 -9.69 -8.60
N LYS A 79 18.81 -8.84 -9.02
CA LYS A 79 18.98 -7.45 -8.56
C LYS A 79 17.79 -6.52 -8.91
N GLN A 80 16.60 -7.08 -9.13
CA GLN A 80 15.42 -6.33 -9.55
C GLN A 80 14.56 -6.03 -8.34
N SER A 81 14.30 -4.75 -8.11
CA SER A 81 13.33 -4.27 -7.16
C SER A 81 12.01 -3.94 -7.87
N HIS A 82 10.89 -4.28 -7.25
CA HIS A 82 9.57 -3.90 -7.74
C HIS A 82 9.05 -2.73 -6.93
N ILE A 83 8.66 -1.65 -7.62
CA ILE A 83 7.98 -0.54 -6.98
C ILE A 83 6.54 -0.99 -6.71
N LEU A 84 6.14 -0.98 -5.46
CA LEU A 84 4.80 -1.37 -5.03
C LEU A 84 3.80 -0.25 -5.25
N ALA A 85 4.17 0.98 -4.87
CA ALA A 85 3.37 2.18 -4.99
C ALA A 85 4.26 3.41 -5.01
N ALA A 86 3.78 4.50 -5.62
CA ALA A 86 4.48 5.77 -5.73
C ALA A 86 3.57 6.94 -5.32
N ASN A 87 4.19 8.09 -5.06
CA ASN A 87 3.51 9.35 -4.73
C ASN A 87 2.56 9.26 -3.53
N LEU A 88 2.98 8.49 -2.51
CA LEU A 88 2.21 8.27 -1.30
C LEU A 88 2.20 9.52 -0.42
N ASP A 89 1.03 9.86 0.13
CA ASP A 89 0.91 10.90 1.15
C ASP A 89 1.22 10.34 2.53
N GLN A 90 0.92 9.05 2.75
CA GLN A 90 1.23 8.35 3.99
C GLN A 90 1.19 6.84 3.80
N CYS A 91 1.77 6.13 4.77
CA CYS A 91 1.60 4.69 4.96
C CYS A 91 0.99 4.43 6.32
N MET A 92 -0.03 3.59 6.40
CA MET A 92 -0.58 3.05 7.63
C MET A 92 -0.02 1.65 7.86
N LEU A 93 0.90 1.52 8.82
CA LEU A 93 1.45 0.23 9.23
C LEU A 93 0.54 -0.39 10.28
N VAL A 94 -0.19 -1.42 9.87
CA VAL A 94 -1.08 -2.17 10.77
C VAL A 94 -0.26 -3.19 11.56
N VAL A 95 -0.33 -3.09 12.86
CA VAL A 95 0.44 -3.88 13.83
C VAL A 95 -0.47 -4.41 14.93
N THR A 96 -0.02 -5.44 15.64
CA THR A 96 -0.73 -6.05 16.78
C THR A 96 0.25 -6.35 17.89
N VAL A 97 -0.18 -6.15 19.14
CA VAL A 97 0.60 -6.54 20.32
C VAL A 97 0.71 -8.06 20.39
N ASN A 98 -0.42 -8.74 20.11
CA ASN A 98 -0.50 -10.20 20.08
C ASN A 98 -1.51 -10.66 19.01
N TYR A 99 -1.53 -11.96 18.72
CA TYR A 99 -2.50 -12.64 17.82
C TYR A 99 -2.51 -12.18 16.35
N PRO A 100 -1.35 -12.13 15.61
CA PRO A 100 0.01 -12.48 16.02
C PRO A 100 0.77 -11.27 16.58
N GLU A 101 1.84 -11.53 17.33
CA GLU A 101 2.74 -10.48 17.81
C GLU A 101 3.46 -9.80 16.64
N THR A 102 3.51 -8.46 16.65
CA THR A 102 4.38 -7.66 15.79
C THR A 102 5.54 -7.15 16.62
N SER A 103 6.75 -7.66 16.39
CA SER A 103 7.92 -7.23 17.14
C SER A 103 8.26 -5.76 16.87
N THR A 104 8.78 -5.08 17.89
CA THR A 104 9.30 -3.70 17.75
C THR A 104 10.41 -3.61 16.72
N ILE A 105 11.24 -4.65 16.59
CA ILE A 105 12.29 -4.73 15.57
C ILE A 105 11.70 -4.65 14.17
N PHE A 106 10.55 -5.26 13.91
CA PHE A 106 9.87 -5.15 12.62
C PHE A 106 9.35 -3.73 12.40
N ILE A 107 8.71 -3.14 13.41
CA ILE A 107 8.20 -1.77 13.34
C ILE A 107 9.35 -0.81 13.03
N ASP A 108 10.43 -0.85 13.80
CA ASP A 108 11.57 0.06 13.67
C ASP A 108 12.25 -0.05 12.29
N ARG A 109 12.44 -1.28 11.79
CA ARG A 109 12.99 -1.50 10.44
C ARG A 109 12.07 -0.97 9.36
N PHE A 110 10.75 -1.13 9.51
CA PHE A 110 9.79 -0.60 8.57
C PHE A 110 9.83 0.92 8.56
N LEU A 111 9.82 1.57 9.74
CA LEU A 111 9.90 3.00 9.90
C LEU A 111 11.19 3.55 9.28
N ALA A 112 12.34 2.97 9.58
CA ALA A 112 13.63 3.37 9.00
C ALA A 112 13.64 3.23 7.46
N SER A 113 13.02 2.19 6.91
CA SER A 113 12.89 2.01 5.48
C SER A 113 11.98 3.08 4.85
N ALA A 114 10.84 3.37 5.48
CA ALA A 114 9.90 4.37 5.00
C ALA A 114 10.51 5.78 5.01
N GLU A 115 11.27 6.14 6.06
CA GLU A 115 12.04 7.39 6.14
C GLU A 115 13.04 7.51 4.99
N ALA A 116 13.79 6.44 4.69
CA ALA A 116 14.75 6.43 3.58
C ALA A 116 14.09 6.72 2.23
N TYR A 117 12.81 6.38 2.06
CA TYR A 117 12.02 6.66 0.86
C TYR A 117 11.09 7.87 0.99
N ARG A 118 11.20 8.64 2.08
CA ARG A 118 10.38 9.84 2.36
C ARG A 118 8.89 9.57 2.38
N VAL A 119 8.47 8.44 2.93
CA VAL A 119 7.05 8.07 3.10
C VAL A 119 6.66 8.27 4.56
N PRO A 120 5.78 9.23 4.88
CA PRO A 120 5.28 9.41 6.25
C PRO A 120 4.54 8.15 6.72
N VAL A 121 4.80 7.70 7.95
CA VAL A 121 4.15 6.51 8.52
C VAL A 121 3.28 6.87 9.71
N LYS A 122 2.14 6.21 9.80
CA LYS A 122 1.26 6.17 10.98
C LYS A 122 1.12 4.72 11.42
N LEU A 123 1.18 4.48 12.73
CA LEU A 123 1.01 3.14 13.30
C LEU A 123 -0.46 2.90 13.65
N VAL A 124 -0.99 1.75 13.24
CA VAL A 124 -2.37 1.35 13.52
C VAL A 124 -2.33 0.07 14.34
N PHE A 125 -2.50 0.20 15.65
CA PHE A 125 -2.56 -0.92 16.58
C PHE A 125 -3.96 -1.52 16.56
N ASN A 126 -4.09 -2.66 15.89
CA ASN A 126 -5.36 -3.34 15.69
C ASN A 126 -5.61 -4.43 16.74
N LYS A 127 -6.86 -4.91 16.79
CA LYS A 127 -7.33 -5.99 17.67
C LYS A 127 -7.34 -5.63 19.16
N VAL A 128 -7.57 -4.37 19.48
CA VAL A 128 -7.63 -3.94 20.91
C VAL A 128 -8.74 -4.63 21.71
N ASP A 129 -9.72 -5.20 21.02
CA ASP A 129 -10.85 -5.95 21.59
C ASP A 129 -10.47 -7.29 22.21
N VAL A 130 -9.29 -7.84 21.91
CA VAL A 130 -8.86 -9.16 22.40
C VAL A 130 -7.73 -9.10 23.42
N TYR A 131 -7.23 -7.90 23.75
CA TYR A 131 -6.11 -7.74 24.67
C TYR A 131 -6.56 -7.75 26.13
N ASN A 132 -5.79 -8.43 26.97
CA ASN A 132 -5.93 -8.36 28.43
C ASN A 132 -5.32 -7.06 28.99
N GLU A 133 -5.42 -6.84 30.32
CA GLU A 133 -4.93 -5.62 30.97
C GLU A 133 -3.42 -5.42 30.79
N GLU A 134 -2.61 -6.49 30.89
CA GLU A 134 -1.16 -6.42 30.72
C GLU A 134 -0.78 -6.05 29.28
N GLU A 135 -1.47 -6.64 28.28
CA GLU A 135 -1.28 -6.33 26.86
C GLU A 135 -1.73 -4.90 26.53
N LEU A 136 -2.79 -4.39 27.17
CA LEU A 136 -3.22 -3.00 27.03
C LEU A 136 -2.21 -2.02 27.64
N HIS A 137 -1.64 -2.34 28.81
CA HIS A 137 -0.55 -1.55 29.40
C HIS A 137 0.68 -1.51 28.49
N TYR A 138 1.05 -2.64 27.89
CA TYR A 138 2.16 -2.70 26.95
C TYR A 138 1.84 -1.91 25.66
N LEU A 139 0.62 -1.99 25.17
CA LEU A 139 0.15 -1.18 24.04
C LEU A 139 0.29 0.32 24.32
N ASP A 140 -0.13 0.78 25.51
CA ASP A 140 -0.02 2.18 25.90
C ASP A 140 1.44 2.64 25.98
N ALA A 141 2.34 1.80 26.47
CA ALA A 141 3.78 2.07 26.47
C ALA A 141 4.34 2.21 25.05
N LEU A 142 3.94 1.33 24.12
CA LEU A 142 4.34 1.41 22.71
C LEU A 142 3.83 2.69 22.04
N ILE A 143 2.55 3.03 22.26
CA ILE A 143 1.96 4.24 21.69
C ILE A 143 2.68 5.49 22.21
N ASN A 144 2.95 5.55 23.51
CA ASN A 144 3.71 6.65 24.10
C ASN A 144 5.10 6.77 23.47
N LEU A 145 5.83 5.64 23.32
CA LEU A 145 7.15 5.61 22.71
C LEU A 145 7.10 6.16 21.27
N TYR A 146 6.27 5.59 20.40
CA TYR A 146 6.25 5.94 18.99
C TYR A 146 5.69 7.36 18.76
N THR A 147 4.72 7.78 19.54
CA THR A 147 4.20 9.16 19.48
C THR A 147 5.26 10.18 19.92
N HIS A 148 6.03 9.87 20.96
CA HIS A 148 7.10 10.74 21.44
C HIS A 148 8.21 10.95 20.39
N ILE A 149 8.53 9.93 19.60
CA ILE A 149 9.51 10.03 18.51
C ILE A 149 8.90 10.50 17.19
N GLY A 150 7.61 10.91 17.19
CA GLY A 150 6.99 11.62 16.06
C GLY A 150 6.09 10.79 15.14
N TYR A 151 5.79 9.53 15.49
CA TYR A 151 4.88 8.70 14.68
C TYR A 151 3.46 8.71 15.26
N PRO A 152 2.46 9.25 14.53
CA PRO A 152 1.06 9.17 14.98
C PRO A 152 0.60 7.72 15.12
N CYS A 153 -0.11 7.43 16.23
CA CYS A 153 -0.59 6.10 16.56
C CYS A 153 -2.12 6.10 16.69
N PHE A 154 -2.75 5.03 16.20
CA PHE A 154 -4.19 4.77 16.34
C PHE A 154 -4.41 3.46 17.07
N LYS A 155 -5.40 3.43 17.97
CA LYS A 155 -5.94 2.21 18.58
C LYS A 155 -7.21 1.83 17.85
N VAL A 156 -7.30 0.60 17.32
CA VAL A 156 -8.49 0.18 16.56
C VAL A 156 -8.88 -1.27 16.90
N SER A 157 -10.18 -1.52 16.80
CA SER A 157 -10.72 -2.86 16.60
C SER A 157 -11.47 -2.89 15.29
N ALA A 158 -10.84 -3.43 14.26
CA ALA A 158 -11.48 -3.59 12.96
C ALA A 158 -12.72 -4.50 13.02
N LYS A 159 -12.79 -5.38 14.02
CA LYS A 159 -13.92 -6.29 14.26
C LYS A 159 -15.13 -5.57 14.87
N ASN A 160 -14.89 -4.71 15.86
CA ASN A 160 -15.94 -4.01 16.60
C ASN A 160 -16.28 -2.65 16.00
N GLY A 161 -15.41 -2.10 15.13
CA GLY A 161 -15.54 -0.77 14.56
C GLY A 161 -14.91 0.35 15.40
N ASP A 162 -14.23 0.02 16.50
CA ASP A 162 -13.60 1.01 17.37
C ASP A 162 -12.44 1.70 16.64
N GLY A 163 -12.38 3.03 16.68
CA GLY A 163 -11.33 3.86 16.07
C GLY A 163 -11.38 3.94 14.53
N ILE A 164 -12.39 3.35 13.87
CA ILE A 164 -12.49 3.35 12.40
C ILE A 164 -12.75 4.77 11.86
N ASP A 165 -13.56 5.57 12.52
CA ASP A 165 -13.89 6.93 12.08
C ASP A 165 -12.65 7.86 12.12
N GLU A 166 -11.74 7.65 13.07
CA GLU A 166 -10.47 8.38 13.14
C GLU A 166 -9.56 8.00 11.97
N ILE A 167 -9.53 6.72 11.59
CA ILE A 167 -8.81 6.25 10.40
C ILE A 167 -9.43 6.88 9.15
N LYS A 168 -10.76 6.87 8.98
CA LYS A 168 -11.44 7.48 7.82
C LYS A 168 -11.07 8.95 7.66
N LYS A 169 -11.12 9.74 8.74
CA LYS A 169 -10.68 11.14 8.73
C LYS A 169 -9.22 11.31 8.32
N ALA A 170 -8.35 10.39 8.76
CA ALA A 170 -6.93 10.44 8.41
C ALA A 170 -6.64 10.06 6.94
N LEU A 171 -7.61 9.46 6.24
CA LEU A 171 -7.52 9.07 4.83
C LEU A 171 -7.99 10.17 3.86
N GLU A 172 -8.79 11.13 4.31
CA GLU A 172 -9.37 12.18 3.48
C GLU A 172 -8.31 12.93 2.68
N GLY A 173 -8.52 13.02 1.35
CA GLY A 173 -7.62 13.70 0.42
C GLY A 173 -6.22 13.11 0.29
N LYS A 174 -6.00 11.85 0.71
CA LYS A 174 -4.66 11.26 0.77
C LYS A 174 -4.59 9.93 0.02
N ILE A 175 -3.45 9.72 -0.64
CA ILE A 175 -3.05 8.41 -1.17
C ILE A 175 -2.34 7.67 -0.04
N THR A 176 -3.02 6.66 0.53
CA THR A 176 -2.55 5.91 1.69
C THR A 176 -2.24 4.47 1.34
N LEU A 177 -1.01 4.04 1.62
CA LEU A 177 -0.63 2.64 1.55
C LEU A 177 -0.95 1.95 2.87
N PHE A 178 -1.68 0.83 2.82
CA PHE A 178 -1.83 -0.07 3.97
C PHE A 178 -0.78 -1.17 3.90
N SER A 179 -0.01 -1.32 4.97
CA SER A 179 1.04 -2.33 5.10
C SER A 179 0.91 -3.04 6.45
N GLY A 180 1.54 -4.19 6.57
CA GLY A 180 1.55 -5.02 7.77
C GLY A 180 1.77 -6.48 7.42
N HIS A 181 2.20 -7.29 8.39
CA HIS A 181 2.39 -8.72 8.12
C HIS A 181 1.07 -9.50 8.13
N SER A 182 1.14 -10.78 7.79
CA SER A 182 -0.04 -11.65 7.74
C SER A 182 -0.69 -11.80 9.12
N GLY A 183 -2.01 -11.77 9.16
CA GLY A 183 -2.79 -12.01 10.37
C GLY A 183 -3.03 -10.79 11.27
N VAL A 184 -2.43 -9.62 11.02
CA VAL A 184 -2.68 -8.40 11.82
C VAL A 184 -4.07 -7.79 11.62
N GLY A 185 -4.86 -8.32 10.68
CA GLY A 185 -6.22 -7.85 10.41
C GLY A 185 -6.31 -6.70 9.41
N LYS A 186 -5.28 -6.52 8.56
CA LYS A 186 -5.27 -5.47 7.52
C LYS A 186 -6.51 -5.51 6.62
N SER A 187 -6.88 -6.69 6.12
CA SER A 187 -8.06 -6.85 5.25
C SER A 187 -9.37 -6.57 5.98
N THR A 188 -9.48 -7.01 7.23
CA THR A 188 -10.64 -6.72 8.07
C THR A 188 -10.78 -5.21 8.28
N LEU A 189 -9.66 -4.53 8.49
CA LEU A 189 -9.62 -3.08 8.66
C LEU A 189 -10.05 -2.36 7.37
N ILE A 190 -9.52 -2.76 6.21
CA ILE A 190 -9.92 -2.19 4.91
C ILE A 190 -11.40 -2.40 4.64
N ASN A 191 -11.94 -3.59 4.93
CA ASN A 191 -13.36 -3.89 4.78
C ASN A 191 -14.25 -3.07 5.74
N ALA A 192 -13.78 -2.77 6.95
CA ALA A 192 -14.49 -1.90 7.89
C ALA A 192 -14.51 -0.43 7.42
N ILE A 193 -13.45 0.01 6.74
CA ILE A 193 -13.35 1.35 6.17
C ILE A 193 -14.22 1.47 4.90
N LEU A 194 -14.20 0.45 4.04
CA LEU A 194 -14.85 0.38 2.75
C LEU A 194 -15.82 -0.81 2.70
N PRO A 195 -17.00 -0.72 3.34
CA PRO A 195 -17.99 -1.79 3.29
C PRO A 195 -18.49 -1.97 1.85
N GLY A 196 -18.38 -3.19 1.33
CA GLY A 196 -18.80 -3.56 -0.03
C GLY A 196 -17.67 -3.71 -1.05
N ILE A 197 -16.43 -3.38 -0.69
CA ILE A 197 -15.28 -3.84 -1.48
C ILE A 197 -14.90 -5.22 -0.94
N GLU A 198 -15.24 -6.25 -1.71
CA GLU A 198 -14.64 -7.58 -1.49
C GLU A 198 -13.14 -7.47 -1.80
N THR A 199 -12.35 -7.08 -0.81
CA THR A 199 -10.91 -7.30 -0.91
C THR A 199 -10.73 -8.82 -0.98
N LYS A 200 -10.29 -9.33 -2.14
CA LYS A 200 -10.06 -10.77 -2.40
C LYS A 200 -8.92 -11.35 -1.54
N THR A 201 -8.92 -11.04 -0.27
CA THR A 201 -7.85 -11.40 0.67
C THR A 201 -8.01 -12.81 1.23
N GLY A 202 -9.18 -13.45 1.06
CA GLY A 202 -9.41 -14.86 1.42
C GLY A 202 -8.86 -15.86 0.42
N GLU A 203 -8.75 -15.53 -0.86
CA GLU A 203 -8.32 -16.47 -1.91
C GLU A 203 -6.81 -16.47 -2.19
N ILE A 204 -6.06 -15.49 -1.74
CA ILE A 204 -4.60 -15.42 -1.99
C ILE A 204 -3.85 -16.51 -1.20
N SER A 205 -4.39 -16.99 -0.08
CA SER A 205 -3.78 -18.08 0.69
C SER A 205 -3.95 -19.47 0.08
N THR A 206 -4.96 -19.68 -0.78
CA THR A 206 -5.22 -20.98 -1.41
C THR A 206 -4.58 -21.14 -2.80
N TYR A 207 -4.15 -20.04 -3.43
CA TYR A 207 -3.51 -20.06 -4.75
C TYR A 207 -2.00 -20.37 -4.72
N HIS A 208 -1.40 -20.50 -3.54
CA HIS A 208 0.03 -20.82 -3.40
C HIS A 208 0.41 -22.25 -3.78
N ASN A 209 -0.54 -23.10 -4.18
CA ASN A 209 -0.27 -24.54 -4.44
C ASN A 209 -0.08 -24.92 -5.91
N LYS A 210 0.00 -23.99 -6.85
CA LYS A 210 0.38 -24.30 -8.24
C LYS A 210 1.33 -23.23 -8.80
N GLY A 211 2.61 -23.51 -8.74
CA GLY A 211 3.79 -23.01 -9.45
C GLY A 211 3.63 -22.03 -10.62
N MET A 212 2.88 -20.95 -10.48
CA MET A 212 2.84 -19.84 -11.43
C MET A 212 3.27 -18.56 -10.74
N HIS A 213 4.16 -17.81 -11.35
CA HIS A 213 4.67 -16.52 -10.96
C HIS A 213 3.50 -15.58 -10.58
N THR A 214 3.28 -15.37 -9.29
CA THR A 214 2.27 -14.44 -8.79
C THR A 214 2.78 -13.04 -9.01
N THR A 215 2.46 -12.46 -10.15
CA THR A 215 2.55 -11.01 -10.37
C THR A 215 1.47 -10.40 -9.48
N THR A 216 1.89 -9.84 -8.37
CA THR A 216 1.01 -9.21 -7.42
C THR A 216 0.57 -7.87 -7.98
N PHE A 217 -0.65 -7.80 -8.47
CA PHE A 217 -1.24 -6.57 -9.01
C PHE A 217 -1.62 -5.65 -7.85
N SER A 218 -1.29 -4.37 -7.98
CA SER A 218 -1.68 -3.34 -7.03
C SER A 218 -2.83 -2.54 -7.61
N GLU A 219 -3.78 -2.16 -6.76
CA GLU A 219 -4.96 -1.38 -7.11
C GLU A 219 -5.24 -0.33 -6.04
N MET A 220 -5.74 0.83 -6.46
CA MET A 220 -6.20 1.92 -5.59
C MET A 220 -7.72 1.85 -5.45
N PHE A 221 -8.18 1.90 -4.23
CA PHE A 221 -9.60 1.95 -3.89
C PHE A 221 -9.95 3.37 -3.43
N PRO A 222 -10.93 4.03 -4.06
CA PRO A 222 -11.35 5.35 -3.62
C PRO A 222 -12.00 5.25 -2.23
N VAL A 223 -11.73 6.25 -1.40
CA VAL A 223 -12.41 6.46 -0.11
C VAL A 223 -13.12 7.80 -0.14
N ASP A 224 -14.06 7.99 0.79
CA ASP A 224 -14.75 9.26 0.94
C ASP A 224 -13.76 10.42 1.12
N GLY A 225 -14.09 11.61 0.60
CA GLY A 225 -13.24 12.78 0.72
C GLY A 225 -12.02 12.78 -0.23
N ASP A 226 -12.16 12.21 -1.44
CA ASP A 226 -11.14 12.21 -2.51
C ASP A 226 -9.80 11.54 -2.13
N GLY A 227 -9.82 10.65 -1.15
CA GLY A 227 -8.68 9.82 -0.78
C GLY A 227 -8.63 8.50 -1.54
N TYR A 228 -7.49 7.80 -1.40
CA TYR A 228 -7.29 6.45 -1.96
C TYR A 228 -6.58 5.55 -0.96
N ILE A 229 -7.00 4.29 -0.91
CA ILE A 229 -6.28 3.20 -0.25
C ILE A 229 -5.57 2.36 -1.31
N ILE A 230 -4.29 2.07 -1.08
CA ILE A 230 -3.55 1.05 -1.83
C ILE A 230 -3.38 -0.14 -0.88
N ASP A 231 -3.99 -1.28 -1.25
CA ASP A 231 -3.74 -2.54 -0.55
C ASP A 231 -2.55 -3.24 -1.19
N THR A 232 -1.58 -3.60 -0.37
CA THR A 232 -0.46 -4.43 -0.82
C THR A 232 -0.54 -5.80 -0.15
N PRO A 233 -0.16 -6.87 -0.86
CA PRO A 233 0.04 -8.16 -0.22
C PRO A 233 0.97 -8.02 0.98
N ALA A 234 0.70 -8.80 2.03
CA ALA A 234 1.46 -8.77 3.27
C ALA A 234 2.97 -8.69 3.03
N VAL A 235 3.60 -7.69 3.62
CA VAL A 235 5.07 -7.54 3.56
C VAL A 235 5.67 -8.59 4.48
N SER A 236 6.24 -9.65 3.91
CA SER A 236 6.91 -10.66 4.70
C SER A 236 8.27 -10.17 5.18
N TYR A 237 8.69 -10.63 6.35
CA TYR A 237 9.91 -10.28 7.08
C TYR A 237 11.23 -10.36 6.26
N THR A 238 11.23 -11.11 5.17
CA THR A 238 12.42 -11.40 4.36
C THR A 238 12.86 -10.25 3.44
N HIS A 239 12.10 -9.16 3.38
CA HIS A 239 12.32 -8.10 2.38
C HIS A 239 12.85 -6.77 2.94
N LEU A 240 13.01 -6.66 4.26
CA LEU A 240 13.55 -5.47 4.95
C LEU A 240 15.00 -5.65 5.43
N ARG A 241 15.84 -6.33 4.63
CA ARG A 241 17.29 -6.42 4.88
C ARG A 241 18.04 -5.37 4.09
#